data_43ba8bdfda88bfb68237d228041869da
#
_entry.id   43ba8bdfda88bfb68237d228041869da
#
_cell.length_a   1.000
_cell.length_b   1.000
_cell.length_c   1.000
_cell.angle_alpha   90.00
_cell.angle_beta   90.00
_cell.angle_gamma   90.00
#
_symmetry.space_group_name_H-M   'P 1'
#
loop_
_entity.id
_entity.type
_entity.pdbx_description
1 polymer ?
#
loop_
_entity_poly.entity_id
_entity_poly.type
_entity_poly.pdbx_seq_one_letter_code
_entity_poly.pdbx_strand_id
1 'polypeptide(L)'
;MRRSFMTWVLMGGLALAGPQDNSLIIGAAQEPRALAGDVVNAISNQSIKFEIENFLFAPIVQTTRDLNVIPVVVTEVPTTQNNRLRFSTVRPGVRRLELDYTIRPDAVWSDGRPISTEDVALFFEMGKTKGVPSTAIDFFDRATLRVRDARNFTVILEPAYFYDLDVNQVYYAPSHIMRSEWDRAKAAAAQTSDTARQAEIFRNFFTQFSNPQFLNSGRMVYSGPFTLTRWVPGSTIELQRNPRFWIKPPGGEDKYVQRVIYRIIQNTNSLLVAILGGGIDATSSVSITFDQGRSRQLTSRAPGRFEIWAVETPFFEHIEINQFTNLQRVRDLMLDNVKTRQALVYAMNREGITKAFFDGLYTVASTWVSPKNPMYNPNVAKYPYNPERARQLLAELGWRPGPDGILQRNVEGRAVRFEIEWVTTAGNQVRERIQQFVAENYRQVGIAVRINNAPSAVVLGAQYRSRAQEGTWTGFLHFAFSMGQADDGVRSACRDEEGRMVYVPTRENGFRGLNFGGWCNEEFDRLRNQAVMEFDVNRRKQLFARMQEIWAEEVAMIPLYFQSDARVFRVGLLNYVSSTFASSAYPTIEPWLIGWQSRGAQKVYDQARYGQLIR
;
A
#
# COMPACT_ATOMS: atom_id res chain seq x y z
N MET A 1 -32.65 55.24 -22.87
CA MET A 1 -32.34 54.83 -21.50
C MET A 1 -31.98 53.32 -21.52
N ARG A 2 -30.69 53.01 -21.56
CA ARG A 2 -30.19 51.62 -21.47
C ARG A 2 -29.65 51.46 -20.06
N ARG A 3 -30.30 50.63 -19.23
CA ARG A 3 -29.81 50.25 -17.89
C ARG A 3 -28.85 49.05 -18.07
N SER A 4 -27.54 49.28 -17.83
CA SER A 4 -26.54 48.24 -17.65
C SER A 4 -26.79 47.54 -16.31
N PHE A 5 -27.06 46.23 -16.35
CA PHE A 5 -26.99 45.36 -15.19
C PHE A 5 -25.53 44.95 -15.01
N MET A 6 -24.89 45.51 -13.99
CA MET A 6 -23.55 45.13 -13.57
C MET A 6 -23.69 43.94 -12.60
N THR A 7 -23.45 42.74 -13.12
CA THR A 7 -23.44 41.50 -12.31
C THR A 7 -22.18 41.50 -11.44
N TRP A 8 -22.34 41.74 -10.16
CA TRP A 8 -21.29 41.55 -9.16
C TRP A 8 -21.09 40.04 -9.00
N VAL A 9 -20.03 39.49 -9.57
CA VAL A 9 -19.49 38.19 -9.20
C VAL A 9 -18.86 38.40 -7.83
N LEU A 10 -19.53 37.93 -6.80
CA LEU A 10 -18.95 37.73 -5.46
C LEU A 10 -17.82 36.70 -5.59
N MET A 11 -16.60 37.16 -5.83
CA MET A 11 -15.40 36.42 -5.48
C MET A 11 -15.39 36.32 -3.96
N GLY A 12 -15.97 35.23 -3.44
CA GLY A 12 -15.76 34.83 -2.07
C GLY A 12 -14.25 34.69 -1.87
N GLY A 13 -13.65 35.62 -1.15
CA GLY A 13 -12.25 35.57 -0.78
C GLY A 13 -11.99 34.23 -0.10
N LEU A 14 -11.30 33.33 -0.77
CA LEU A 14 -10.69 32.18 -0.14
C LEU A 14 -9.74 32.75 0.93
N ALA A 15 -10.19 32.76 2.18
CA ALA A 15 -9.31 32.99 3.30
C ALA A 15 -8.10 32.07 3.09
N LEU A 16 -6.91 32.64 2.98
CA LEU A 16 -5.67 31.89 2.84
C LEU A 16 -5.53 31.07 4.12
N ALA A 17 -5.97 29.82 4.08
CA ALA A 17 -5.75 28.87 5.15
C ALA A 17 -4.23 28.72 5.38
N GLY A 18 -3.82 28.34 6.56
CA GLY A 18 -2.41 28.17 6.90
C GLY A 18 -2.11 28.50 8.37
N PRO A 19 -0.87 28.90 8.68
CA PRO A 19 -0.48 29.17 10.08
C PRO A 19 -1.34 30.22 10.79
N GLN A 20 -1.94 31.17 10.05
CA GLN A 20 -2.71 32.27 10.68
C GLN A 20 -4.03 31.82 11.29
N ASP A 21 -4.75 30.91 10.67
CA ASP A 21 -6.01 30.35 11.15
C ASP A 21 -5.86 28.95 11.77
N ASN A 22 -4.62 28.52 11.99
CA ASN A 22 -4.26 27.21 12.53
C ASN A 22 -4.83 26.03 11.73
N SER A 23 -4.92 26.19 10.41
CA SER A 23 -5.33 25.14 9.45
C SER A 23 -4.16 24.55 8.69
N LEU A 24 -4.38 23.40 8.06
CA LEU A 24 -3.45 22.68 7.20
C LEU A 24 -4.15 22.28 5.91
N ILE A 25 -3.64 22.73 4.76
CA ILE A 25 -4.12 22.30 3.45
C ILE A 25 -3.18 21.26 2.87
N ILE A 26 -3.70 20.05 2.66
CA ILE A 26 -2.98 18.92 2.08
C ILE A 26 -3.43 18.74 0.64
N GLY A 27 -2.49 18.81 -0.31
CA GLY A 27 -2.77 18.56 -1.72
C GLY A 27 -2.68 17.08 -2.07
N ALA A 28 -3.71 16.53 -2.70
CA ALA A 28 -3.78 15.14 -3.13
C ALA A 28 -4.17 15.04 -4.62
N ALA A 29 -3.52 14.12 -5.35
CA ALA A 29 -3.84 13.82 -6.75
C ALA A 29 -4.90 12.72 -6.91
N GLN A 30 -5.32 12.10 -5.81
CA GLN A 30 -6.35 11.07 -5.80
C GLN A 30 -7.46 11.44 -4.83
N GLU A 31 -8.69 11.04 -5.19
CA GLU A 31 -9.84 11.06 -4.32
C GLU A 31 -10.11 9.65 -3.78
N PRO A 32 -10.42 9.48 -2.48
CA PRO A 32 -10.84 8.18 -1.96
C PRO A 32 -12.20 7.77 -2.51
N ARG A 33 -12.37 6.48 -2.80
CA ARG A 33 -13.66 5.91 -3.22
C ARG A 33 -14.63 5.74 -2.07
N ALA A 34 -14.10 5.55 -0.87
CA ALA A 34 -14.86 5.31 0.35
C ALA A 34 -14.07 5.85 1.54
N LEU A 35 -14.74 6.31 2.58
CA LEU A 35 -14.15 6.71 3.85
C LEU A 35 -15.01 6.19 5.00
N ALA A 36 -14.41 6.03 6.16
CA ALA A 36 -15.05 5.82 7.46
C ALA A 36 -15.87 4.53 7.60
N GLY A 37 -16.85 4.27 6.76
CA GLY A 37 -17.74 3.12 6.89
C GLY A 37 -17.21 1.83 6.29
N ASP A 38 -16.13 1.87 5.50
CA ASP A 38 -15.53 0.70 4.85
C ASP A 38 -14.46 0.04 5.75
N VAL A 39 -14.88 -0.35 6.94
CA VAL A 39 -14.01 -0.80 8.04
C VAL A 39 -13.25 -2.12 7.76
N VAL A 40 -13.70 -2.92 6.81
CA VAL A 40 -13.05 -4.19 6.40
C VAL A 40 -12.44 -4.11 5.00
N ASN A 41 -12.30 -2.91 4.43
CA ASN A 41 -11.78 -2.67 3.08
C ASN A 41 -12.54 -3.44 1.98
N ALA A 42 -13.85 -3.49 2.09
CA ALA A 42 -14.72 -4.18 1.14
C ALA A 42 -14.90 -3.40 -0.18
N ILE A 43 -14.69 -2.08 -0.16
CA ILE A 43 -14.85 -1.18 -1.31
C ILE A 43 -13.50 -0.73 -1.86
N SER A 44 -12.60 -0.31 -0.97
CA SER A 44 -11.35 0.36 -1.35
C SER A 44 -10.21 0.09 -0.38
N ASN A 45 -9.01 -0.13 -0.94
CA ASN A 45 -7.75 -0.19 -0.21
C ASN A 45 -6.76 0.87 -0.74
N GLN A 46 -7.24 2.06 -1.07
CA GLN A 46 -6.43 3.16 -1.58
C GLN A 46 -5.59 3.80 -0.47
N SER A 47 -4.34 4.17 -0.77
CA SER A 47 -3.44 4.85 0.17
C SER A 47 -4.04 6.16 0.71
N ILE A 48 -4.71 6.94 -0.15
CA ILE A 48 -5.37 8.20 0.26
C ILE A 48 -6.51 7.97 1.27
N LYS A 49 -7.25 6.83 1.15
CA LYS A 49 -8.28 6.45 2.14
C LYS A 49 -7.66 6.30 3.52
N PHE A 50 -6.63 5.49 3.62
CA PHE A 50 -5.98 5.21 4.90
C PHE A 50 -5.29 6.44 5.50
N GLU A 51 -4.69 7.29 4.64
CA GLU A 51 -4.11 8.55 5.09
C GLU A 51 -5.16 9.44 5.78
N ILE A 52 -6.33 9.59 5.16
CA ILE A 52 -7.43 10.39 5.74
C ILE A 52 -8.04 9.70 6.96
N GLU A 53 -8.24 8.38 6.91
CA GLU A 53 -8.81 7.61 8.03
C GLU A 53 -7.92 7.63 9.27
N ASN A 54 -6.60 7.79 9.14
CA ASN A 54 -5.69 7.97 10.27
C ASN A 54 -5.96 9.26 11.06
N PHE A 55 -6.59 10.27 10.45
CA PHE A 55 -7.08 11.45 11.16
C PHE A 55 -8.44 11.18 11.84
N LEU A 56 -9.25 10.29 11.28
CA LEU A 56 -10.65 10.06 11.67
C LEU A 56 -10.82 8.97 12.73
N PHE A 57 -9.93 7.96 12.73
CA PHE A 57 -10.03 6.81 13.62
C PHE A 57 -8.73 6.58 14.38
N ALA A 58 -8.86 6.40 15.68
CA ALA A 58 -7.76 6.00 16.53
C ALA A 58 -7.50 4.50 16.36
N PRO A 59 -6.26 4.07 16.09
CA PRO A 59 -5.94 2.64 16.08
C PRO A 59 -5.96 2.07 17.52
N ILE A 60 -6.12 0.77 17.65
CA ILE A 60 -6.02 0.08 18.96
C ILE A 60 -4.65 0.39 19.59
N VAL A 61 -3.60 0.22 18.82
CA VAL A 61 -2.22 0.62 19.11
C VAL A 61 -1.64 1.31 17.89
N GLN A 62 -0.67 2.20 18.09
CA GLN A 62 -0.01 2.96 17.02
C GLN A 62 1.47 2.60 16.97
N THR A 63 1.97 2.25 15.79
CA THR A 63 3.41 2.25 15.55
C THR A 63 3.86 3.67 15.26
N THR A 64 4.75 4.21 16.07
CA THR A 64 5.31 5.55 15.91
C THR A 64 6.36 5.56 14.80
N ARG A 65 6.85 6.75 14.46
CA ARG A 65 7.92 6.91 13.46
C ARG A 65 9.25 6.25 13.86
N ASP A 66 9.53 6.17 15.15
CA ASP A 66 10.71 5.49 15.70
C ASP A 66 10.49 3.97 15.86
N LEU A 67 9.42 3.44 15.25
CA LEU A 67 9.02 2.03 15.29
C LEU A 67 8.65 1.51 16.70
N ASN A 68 8.40 2.41 17.63
CA ASN A 68 7.85 2.04 18.93
C ASN A 68 6.34 1.84 18.80
N VAL A 69 5.81 0.82 19.45
CA VAL A 69 4.36 0.62 19.53
C VAL A 69 3.84 1.26 20.81
N ILE A 70 2.85 2.15 20.68
CA ILE A 70 2.20 2.84 21.80
C ILE A 70 0.72 2.47 21.87
N PRO A 71 0.13 2.42 23.08
CA PRO A 71 -1.30 2.20 23.24
C PRO A 71 -2.06 3.48 22.87
N VAL A 72 -3.17 3.35 22.12
CA VAL A 72 -4.04 4.49 21.76
C VAL A 72 -5.45 4.29 22.30
N VAL A 73 -6.20 3.28 21.84
CA VAL A 73 -7.54 2.95 22.34
C VAL A 73 -7.47 2.07 23.59
N VAL A 74 -6.39 1.32 23.74
CA VAL A 74 -6.18 0.41 24.88
C VAL A 74 -5.27 1.01 25.94
N THR A 75 -5.30 0.47 27.15
CA THR A 75 -4.50 0.97 28.29
C THR A 75 -3.01 0.66 28.14
N GLU A 76 -2.67 -0.44 27.48
CA GLU A 76 -1.30 -0.90 27.29
C GLU A 76 -1.19 -1.81 26.06
N VAL A 77 0.01 -1.90 25.50
CA VAL A 77 0.33 -2.80 24.39
C VAL A 77 0.51 -4.21 24.94
N PRO A 78 -0.12 -5.26 24.36
CA PRO A 78 0.16 -6.63 24.73
C PRO A 78 1.63 -7.00 24.46
N THR A 79 2.31 -7.48 25.49
CA THR A 79 3.70 -7.98 25.42
C THR A 79 3.83 -9.25 26.25
N THR A 80 4.93 -9.97 26.06
CA THR A 80 5.26 -11.10 26.92
C THR A 80 5.64 -10.67 28.33
N GLN A 81 6.22 -9.47 28.49
CA GLN A 81 6.63 -8.90 29.77
C GLN A 81 5.44 -8.57 30.69
N ASN A 82 4.33 -8.06 30.12
CA ASN A 82 3.12 -7.78 30.88
C ASN A 82 2.13 -8.95 30.89
N ASN A 83 2.54 -10.11 30.34
CA ASN A 83 1.75 -11.33 30.27
C ASN A 83 0.41 -11.20 29.50
N ARG A 84 0.29 -10.18 28.66
CA ARG A 84 -0.88 -9.95 27.79
C ARG A 84 -0.70 -10.54 26.39
N LEU A 85 0.51 -10.90 26.01
CA LEU A 85 0.85 -11.67 24.82
C LEU A 85 1.36 -13.04 25.27
N ARG A 86 0.64 -14.09 24.93
CA ARG A 86 0.97 -15.45 25.34
C ARG A 86 0.94 -16.40 24.16
N PHE A 87 1.92 -17.31 24.15
CA PHE A 87 1.95 -18.43 23.22
C PHE A 87 1.59 -19.73 23.91
N SER A 88 0.86 -20.58 23.20
CA SER A 88 0.68 -21.99 23.54
C SER A 88 0.92 -22.87 22.31
N THR A 89 1.43 -24.07 22.52
CA THR A 89 1.58 -25.07 21.45
C THR A 89 0.28 -25.86 21.32
N VAL A 90 -0.32 -25.84 20.15
CA VAL A 90 -1.56 -26.60 19.86
C VAL A 90 -1.23 -27.99 19.37
N ARG A 91 -0.24 -28.11 18.49
CA ARG A 91 0.33 -29.37 17.97
C ARG A 91 1.77 -29.10 17.52
N PRO A 92 2.61 -30.09 17.26
CA PRO A 92 3.96 -29.87 16.77
C PRO A 92 3.99 -28.92 15.58
N GLY A 93 4.79 -27.83 15.67
CA GLY A 93 4.94 -26.80 14.65
C GLY A 93 3.83 -25.75 14.60
N VAL A 94 2.71 -25.91 15.31
CA VAL A 94 1.60 -24.96 15.31
C VAL A 94 1.43 -24.31 16.68
N ARG A 95 1.59 -22.99 16.71
CA ARG A 95 1.37 -22.16 17.89
C ARG A 95 0.04 -21.43 17.81
N ARG A 96 -0.52 -21.16 18.97
CA ARG A 96 -1.60 -20.20 19.20
C ARG A 96 -1.02 -18.98 19.88
N LEU A 97 -1.42 -17.79 19.43
CA LEU A 97 -1.14 -16.52 20.07
C LEU A 97 -2.42 -15.98 20.70
N GLU A 98 -2.35 -15.59 21.95
CA GLU A 98 -3.41 -14.88 22.65
C GLU A 98 -2.95 -13.47 23.00
N LEU A 99 -3.74 -12.46 22.59
CA LEU A 99 -3.52 -11.03 22.82
C LEU A 99 -4.66 -10.49 23.69
N ASP A 100 -4.35 -10.09 24.93
CA ASP A 100 -5.33 -9.51 25.84
C ASP A 100 -5.30 -8.00 25.74
N TYR A 101 -6.47 -7.40 25.51
CA TYR A 101 -6.65 -5.97 25.40
C TYR A 101 -7.64 -5.46 26.46
N THR A 102 -7.37 -4.26 26.95
CA THR A 102 -8.27 -3.51 27.83
C THR A 102 -8.51 -2.13 27.23
N ILE A 103 -9.72 -1.84 26.77
CA ILE A 103 -10.12 -0.52 26.27
C ILE A 103 -10.04 0.51 27.40
N ARG A 104 -9.45 1.66 27.13
CA ARG A 104 -9.34 2.78 28.07
C ARG A 104 -10.71 3.28 28.51
N PRO A 105 -10.87 3.71 29.75
CA PRO A 105 -12.15 4.25 30.24
C PRO A 105 -12.52 5.60 29.60
N ASP A 106 -11.53 6.35 29.10
CA ASP A 106 -11.69 7.66 28.47
C ASP A 106 -11.75 7.59 26.94
N ALA A 107 -11.63 6.39 26.33
CA ALA A 107 -11.80 6.21 24.90
C ALA A 107 -13.29 6.33 24.52
N VAL A 108 -13.62 7.37 23.76
CA VAL A 108 -15.00 7.68 23.36
C VAL A 108 -15.11 8.00 21.88
N TRP A 109 -16.25 7.75 21.30
CA TRP A 109 -16.65 8.26 20.00
C TRP A 109 -16.87 9.79 20.04
N SER A 110 -16.89 10.43 18.88
CA SER A 110 -17.09 11.89 18.77
C SER A 110 -18.46 12.38 19.30
N ASP A 111 -19.44 11.51 19.43
CA ASP A 111 -20.72 11.80 20.08
C ASP A 111 -20.68 11.65 21.61
N GLY A 112 -19.57 11.15 22.16
CA GLY A 112 -19.34 10.95 23.59
C GLY A 112 -19.69 9.55 24.11
N ARG A 113 -20.19 8.65 23.28
CA ARG A 113 -20.41 7.25 23.68
C ARG A 113 -19.08 6.53 23.88
N PRO A 114 -18.96 5.68 24.92
CA PRO A 114 -17.76 4.88 25.14
C PRO A 114 -17.50 3.93 23.96
N ILE A 115 -16.23 3.78 23.59
CA ILE A 115 -15.80 2.66 22.73
C ILE A 115 -15.83 1.39 23.56
N SER A 116 -16.41 0.32 23.04
CA SER A 116 -16.63 -0.92 23.77
C SER A 116 -16.26 -2.16 22.96
N THR A 117 -16.27 -3.29 23.62
CA THR A 117 -16.06 -4.60 22.97
C THR A 117 -17.16 -4.95 21.96
N GLU A 118 -18.33 -4.31 22.00
CA GLU A 118 -19.36 -4.48 20.97
C GLU A 118 -18.90 -3.91 19.62
N ASP A 119 -18.14 -2.80 19.64
CA ASP A 119 -17.56 -2.20 18.44
C ASP A 119 -16.51 -3.11 17.80
N VAL A 120 -15.68 -3.76 18.64
CA VAL A 120 -14.70 -4.78 18.20
C VAL A 120 -15.41 -6.02 17.68
N ALA A 121 -16.45 -6.48 18.38
CA ALA A 121 -17.23 -7.66 17.96
C ALA A 121 -17.92 -7.45 16.61
N LEU A 122 -18.44 -6.24 16.37
CA LEU A 122 -19.04 -5.92 15.07
C LEU A 122 -18.01 -5.99 13.92
N PHE A 123 -16.80 -5.47 14.14
CA PHE A 123 -15.72 -5.56 13.15
C PHE A 123 -15.36 -7.02 12.83
N PHE A 124 -15.17 -7.87 13.85
CA PHE A 124 -14.90 -9.29 13.66
C PHE A 124 -16.04 -10.01 12.95
N GLU A 125 -17.27 -9.72 13.31
CA GLU A 125 -18.45 -10.29 12.66
C GLU A 125 -18.50 -9.94 11.17
N MET A 126 -18.28 -8.66 10.83
CA MET A 126 -18.23 -8.19 9.44
C MET A 126 -17.12 -8.91 8.65
N GLY A 127 -15.92 -9.00 9.20
CA GLY A 127 -14.78 -9.61 8.52
C GLY A 127 -14.91 -11.13 8.33
N LYS A 128 -15.54 -11.82 9.27
CA LYS A 128 -15.75 -13.28 9.23
C LYS A 128 -17.00 -13.71 8.47
N THR A 129 -17.89 -12.78 8.14
CA THR A 129 -19.15 -13.12 7.44
C THR A 129 -18.86 -13.55 6.00
N LYS A 130 -19.24 -14.77 5.66
CA LYS A 130 -19.10 -15.32 4.31
C LYS A 130 -19.81 -14.43 3.28
N GLY A 131 -19.12 -14.16 2.18
CA GLY A 131 -19.62 -13.30 1.11
C GLY A 131 -19.24 -11.82 1.25
N VAL A 132 -18.72 -11.39 2.39
CA VAL A 132 -18.12 -10.05 2.54
C VAL A 132 -16.82 -9.99 1.73
N PRO A 133 -16.67 -9.03 0.81
CA PRO A 133 -15.48 -8.94 -0.06
C PRO A 133 -14.31 -8.25 0.66
N SER A 134 -13.89 -8.76 1.83
CA SER A 134 -12.76 -8.23 2.61
C SER A 134 -11.42 -8.59 1.96
N THR A 135 -10.42 -7.72 2.11
CA THR A 135 -9.03 -7.99 1.72
C THR A 135 -8.19 -8.62 2.84
N ALA A 136 -8.70 -8.64 4.08
CA ALA A 136 -8.01 -9.18 5.27
C ALA A 136 -8.46 -10.61 5.61
N ILE A 137 -8.75 -11.44 4.62
CA ILE A 137 -9.32 -12.79 4.80
C ILE A 137 -8.42 -13.66 5.68
N ASP A 138 -7.13 -13.69 5.43
CA ASP A 138 -6.17 -14.52 6.19
C ASP A 138 -6.23 -14.26 7.71
N PHE A 139 -6.30 -12.97 8.11
CA PHE A 139 -6.46 -12.62 9.52
C PHE A 139 -7.78 -13.15 10.09
N PHE A 140 -8.89 -12.93 9.41
CA PHE A 140 -10.22 -13.33 9.90
C PHE A 140 -10.39 -14.84 9.95
N ASP A 141 -9.79 -15.60 9.03
CA ASP A 141 -9.86 -17.06 9.00
C ASP A 141 -9.16 -17.67 10.23
N ARG A 142 -8.07 -17.07 10.71
CA ARG A 142 -7.28 -17.52 11.86
C ARG A 142 -7.69 -16.90 13.19
N ALA A 143 -8.29 -15.71 13.17
CA ALA A 143 -8.60 -14.95 14.37
C ALA A 143 -9.90 -15.41 15.04
N THR A 144 -9.89 -15.51 16.36
CA THR A 144 -11.09 -15.67 17.20
C THR A 144 -11.12 -14.58 18.25
N LEU A 145 -12.26 -13.91 18.39
CA LEU A 145 -12.50 -12.92 19.42
C LEU A 145 -13.18 -13.57 20.64
N ARG A 146 -12.62 -13.34 21.82
CA ARG A 146 -13.24 -13.69 23.09
C ARG A 146 -13.49 -12.43 23.89
N VAL A 147 -14.74 -12.04 24.03
CA VAL A 147 -15.17 -10.91 24.88
C VAL A 147 -15.32 -11.39 26.32
N ARG A 148 -14.79 -10.63 27.28
CA ARG A 148 -14.92 -10.87 28.72
C ARG A 148 -15.96 -9.93 29.35
N ASP A 149 -15.89 -8.65 29.00
CA ASP A 149 -16.80 -7.60 29.43
C ASP A 149 -16.77 -6.42 28.45
N ALA A 150 -17.41 -5.31 28.78
CA ALA A 150 -17.52 -4.15 27.88
C ALA A 150 -16.17 -3.51 27.47
N ARG A 151 -15.07 -3.80 28.18
CA ARG A 151 -13.74 -3.23 27.89
C ARG A 151 -12.63 -4.26 27.71
N ASN A 152 -12.84 -5.49 28.14
CA ASN A 152 -11.82 -6.54 28.11
C ASN A 152 -12.13 -7.59 27.06
N PHE A 153 -11.17 -7.83 26.18
CA PHE A 153 -11.27 -8.88 25.17
C PHE A 153 -9.91 -9.54 24.88
N THR A 154 -9.97 -10.71 24.32
CA THR A 154 -8.80 -11.46 23.85
C THR A 154 -8.95 -11.74 22.37
N VAL A 155 -7.92 -11.46 21.59
CA VAL A 155 -7.79 -11.96 20.20
C VAL A 155 -6.92 -13.19 20.21
N ILE A 156 -7.42 -14.27 19.64
CA ILE A 156 -6.75 -15.57 19.55
C ILE A 156 -6.46 -15.83 18.08
N LEU A 157 -5.20 -16.07 17.75
CA LEU A 157 -4.74 -16.37 16.39
C LEU A 157 -4.20 -17.78 16.33
N GLU A 158 -4.76 -18.62 15.45
CA GLU A 158 -4.37 -20.01 15.29
C GLU A 158 -4.54 -20.46 13.83
N PRO A 159 -3.46 -20.87 13.13
CA PRO A 159 -2.07 -20.78 13.57
C PRO A 159 -1.62 -19.33 13.77
N ALA A 160 -0.68 -19.12 14.69
CA ALA A 160 -0.04 -17.84 14.90
C ALA A 160 1.14 -17.67 13.93
N TYR A 161 1.23 -16.49 13.32
CA TYR A 161 2.33 -16.12 12.44
C TYR A 161 3.16 -14.98 13.04
N PHE A 162 4.43 -14.85 12.63
CA PHE A 162 5.31 -13.82 13.23
C PHE A 162 4.79 -12.39 13.04
N TYR A 163 4.10 -12.10 11.94
CA TYR A 163 3.53 -10.78 11.69
C TYR A 163 2.27 -10.48 12.52
N ASP A 164 1.72 -11.48 13.22
CA ASP A 164 0.66 -11.26 14.20
C ASP A 164 1.18 -10.53 15.45
N LEU A 165 2.52 -10.46 15.60
CA LEU A 165 3.17 -9.60 16.59
C LEU A 165 3.02 -8.11 16.28
N ASP A 166 2.68 -7.77 15.02
CA ASP A 166 2.16 -6.45 14.68
C ASP A 166 0.70 -6.35 15.14
N VAL A 167 0.55 -5.99 16.40
CA VAL A 167 -0.73 -5.92 17.11
C VAL A 167 -1.69 -4.83 16.57
N ASN A 168 -1.36 -4.21 15.40
CA ASN A 168 -2.16 -3.20 14.72
C ASN A 168 -3.31 -3.77 13.85
N GLN A 169 -3.50 -5.08 13.81
CA GLN A 169 -4.48 -5.72 12.93
C GLN A 169 -5.93 -5.68 13.46
N VAL A 170 -6.11 -5.28 14.71
CA VAL A 170 -7.44 -5.20 15.33
C VAL A 170 -8.03 -3.80 15.14
N TYR A 171 -9.20 -3.77 14.51
CA TYR A 171 -9.99 -2.55 14.32
C TYR A 171 -11.34 -2.68 15.04
N TYR A 172 -12.18 -1.65 14.91
CA TYR A 172 -13.51 -1.62 15.50
C TYR A 172 -14.43 -0.71 14.68
N ALA A 173 -15.72 -0.95 14.76
CA ALA A 173 -16.73 -0.23 14.00
C ALA A 173 -17.77 0.38 14.96
N PRO A 174 -18.32 1.58 14.68
CA PRO A 174 -19.31 2.19 15.57
C PRO A 174 -20.60 1.37 15.58
N SER A 175 -20.71 0.45 16.54
CA SER A 175 -21.80 -0.53 16.62
C SER A 175 -23.16 0.14 16.73
N HIS A 176 -23.29 1.21 17.51
CA HIS A 176 -24.53 1.98 17.68
C HIS A 176 -24.98 2.73 16.41
N ILE A 177 -24.10 2.89 15.40
CA ILE A 177 -24.44 3.49 14.11
C ILE A 177 -24.74 2.42 13.08
N MET A 178 -23.97 1.31 13.04
CA MET A 178 -23.94 0.38 11.92
C MET A 178 -24.70 -0.93 12.19
N ARG A 179 -24.88 -1.35 13.44
CA ARG A 179 -25.42 -2.68 13.81
C ARG A 179 -26.79 -2.98 13.16
N SER A 180 -27.74 -2.07 13.28
CA SER A 180 -29.10 -2.30 12.75
C SER A 180 -29.13 -2.56 11.24
N GLU A 181 -28.37 -1.77 10.48
CA GLU A 181 -28.29 -1.95 9.02
C GLU A 181 -27.46 -3.18 8.64
N TRP A 182 -26.43 -3.51 9.44
CA TRP A 182 -25.66 -4.74 9.27
C TRP A 182 -26.53 -5.98 9.42
N ASP A 183 -27.39 -6.03 10.44
CA ASP A 183 -28.28 -7.16 10.66
C ASP A 183 -29.30 -7.31 9.52
N ARG A 184 -29.77 -6.18 8.95
CA ARG A 184 -30.60 -6.19 7.73
C ARG A 184 -29.85 -6.74 6.51
N ALA A 185 -28.59 -6.31 6.33
CA ALA A 185 -27.77 -6.78 5.22
C ALA A 185 -27.50 -8.29 5.31
N LYS A 186 -27.20 -8.81 6.52
CA LYS A 186 -27.07 -10.26 6.74
C LYS A 186 -28.36 -11.02 6.43
N ALA A 187 -29.48 -10.52 6.90
CA ALA A 187 -30.78 -11.13 6.64
C ALA A 187 -31.10 -11.18 5.13
N ALA A 188 -30.80 -10.10 4.41
CA ALA A 188 -30.96 -10.05 2.96
C ALA A 188 -30.01 -11.00 2.23
N ALA A 189 -28.74 -11.07 2.64
CA ALA A 189 -27.76 -12.00 2.06
C ALA A 189 -28.13 -13.47 2.29
N ALA A 190 -28.76 -13.79 3.41
CA ALA A 190 -29.20 -15.15 3.73
C ALA A 190 -30.36 -15.65 2.81
N GLN A 191 -31.05 -14.77 2.09
CA GLN A 191 -32.11 -15.12 1.16
C GLN A 191 -31.60 -15.62 -0.19
N THR A 192 -30.31 -15.62 -0.43
CA THR A 192 -29.70 -16.07 -1.69
C THR A 192 -28.49 -16.95 -1.45
N SER A 193 -28.33 -17.98 -2.29
CA SER A 193 -27.11 -18.80 -2.35
C SER A 193 -26.10 -18.26 -3.37
N ASP A 194 -26.47 -17.26 -4.18
CA ASP A 194 -25.58 -16.62 -5.15
C ASP A 194 -24.54 -15.74 -4.41
N THR A 195 -23.31 -16.19 -4.46
CA THR A 195 -22.17 -15.51 -3.79
C THR A 195 -21.89 -14.11 -4.37
N ALA A 196 -22.15 -13.89 -5.66
CA ALA A 196 -21.99 -12.58 -6.28
C ALA A 196 -23.06 -11.61 -5.76
N ARG A 197 -24.29 -12.08 -5.60
CA ARG A 197 -25.39 -11.30 -5.03
C ARG A 197 -25.16 -10.99 -3.55
N GLN A 198 -24.64 -11.95 -2.76
CA GLN A 198 -24.25 -11.72 -1.37
C GLN A 198 -23.17 -10.62 -1.28
N ALA A 199 -22.13 -10.72 -2.10
CA ALA A 199 -21.05 -9.72 -2.12
C ALA A 199 -21.55 -8.32 -2.55
N GLU A 200 -22.54 -8.24 -3.43
CA GLU A 200 -23.21 -6.98 -3.81
C GLU A 200 -23.96 -6.37 -2.63
N ILE A 201 -24.76 -7.16 -1.91
CA ILE A 201 -25.52 -6.71 -0.74
C ILE A 201 -24.57 -6.11 0.32
N PHE A 202 -23.47 -6.81 0.62
CA PHE A 202 -22.48 -6.30 1.58
C PHE A 202 -21.74 -5.06 1.08
N ARG A 203 -21.38 -5.00 -0.22
CA ARG A 203 -20.80 -3.78 -0.79
C ARG A 203 -21.76 -2.58 -0.69
N ASN A 204 -23.04 -2.78 -0.93
CA ASN A 204 -24.05 -1.73 -0.79
C ASN A 204 -24.17 -1.24 0.65
N PHE A 205 -24.11 -2.15 1.62
CA PHE A 205 -24.05 -1.79 3.04
C PHE A 205 -22.85 -0.88 3.34
N PHE A 206 -21.63 -1.28 2.98
CA PHE A 206 -20.44 -0.45 3.23
C PHE A 206 -20.49 0.88 2.46
N THR A 207 -21.00 0.86 1.21
CA THR A 207 -21.16 2.07 0.39
C THR A 207 -22.10 3.07 1.05
N GLN A 208 -23.19 2.60 1.69
CA GLN A 208 -24.14 3.46 2.38
C GLN A 208 -23.47 4.30 3.47
N PHE A 209 -22.52 3.72 4.24
CA PHE A 209 -21.84 4.39 5.33
C PHE A 209 -20.57 5.13 4.91
N SER A 210 -20.11 4.96 3.68
CA SER A 210 -18.80 5.46 3.20
C SER A 210 -18.91 6.57 2.16
N ASN A 211 -20.13 6.91 1.72
CA ASN A 211 -20.32 7.91 0.66
C ASN A 211 -20.45 9.33 1.20
N PRO A 212 -20.17 10.36 0.36
CA PRO A 212 -20.21 11.76 0.78
C PRO A 212 -21.58 12.20 1.32
N GLN A 213 -22.69 11.67 0.79
CA GLN A 213 -24.05 12.02 1.24
C GLN A 213 -24.28 11.64 2.69
N PHE A 214 -23.91 10.41 3.06
CA PHE A 214 -24.04 9.96 4.45
C PHE A 214 -23.06 10.69 5.36
N LEU A 215 -21.80 10.81 4.95
CA LEU A 215 -20.76 11.43 5.78
C LEU A 215 -21.03 12.92 6.04
N ASN A 216 -21.53 13.66 5.06
CA ASN A 216 -21.93 15.06 5.20
C ASN A 216 -23.20 15.25 6.06
N SER A 217 -23.96 14.19 6.33
CA SER A 217 -25.15 14.29 7.20
C SER A 217 -24.82 14.47 8.68
N GLY A 218 -23.54 14.30 9.07
CA GLY A 218 -23.09 14.38 10.46
C GLY A 218 -23.51 13.19 11.34
N ARG A 219 -24.10 12.14 10.76
CA ARG A 219 -24.53 10.94 11.51
C ARG A 219 -23.39 9.96 11.80
N MET A 220 -22.31 10.00 11.01
CA MET A 220 -21.13 9.18 11.29
C MET A 220 -20.39 9.71 12.51
N VAL A 221 -19.85 8.82 13.31
CA VAL A 221 -19.03 9.14 14.49
C VAL A 221 -17.58 8.70 14.25
N TYR A 222 -16.66 9.37 14.90
CA TYR A 222 -15.23 9.20 14.73
C TYR A 222 -14.55 9.03 16.08
N SER A 223 -13.49 8.24 16.12
CA SER A 223 -12.71 8.03 17.35
C SER A 223 -11.34 8.72 17.32
N GLY A 224 -10.96 9.27 16.17
CA GLY A 224 -9.66 9.88 15.95
C GLY A 224 -9.55 11.33 16.42
N PRO A 225 -8.36 11.93 16.23
CA PRO A 225 -8.09 13.33 16.62
C PRO A 225 -8.85 14.36 15.78
N PHE A 226 -9.48 13.96 14.68
CA PHE A 226 -10.32 14.81 13.84
C PHE A 226 -11.64 14.11 13.50
N THR A 227 -12.64 14.92 13.14
CA THR A 227 -13.94 14.50 12.60
C THR A 227 -14.10 15.05 11.19
N LEU A 228 -14.75 14.32 10.30
CA LEU A 228 -15.10 14.83 8.98
C LEU A 228 -16.30 15.77 9.09
N THR A 229 -16.15 16.98 8.56
CA THR A 229 -17.21 18.00 8.57
C THR A 229 -17.81 18.20 7.18
N ARG A 230 -17.04 17.98 6.12
CA ARG A 230 -17.51 18.16 4.75
C ARG A 230 -16.69 17.35 3.77
N TRP A 231 -17.35 16.71 2.82
CA TRP A 231 -16.72 16.12 1.63
C TRP A 231 -17.44 16.62 0.38
N VAL A 232 -16.73 17.40 -0.45
CA VAL A 232 -17.19 17.85 -1.77
C VAL A 232 -16.46 17.02 -2.82
N PRO A 233 -17.13 16.04 -3.46
CA PRO A 233 -16.52 15.17 -4.47
C PRO A 233 -15.75 15.94 -5.54
N GLY A 234 -14.56 15.46 -5.89
CA GLY A 234 -13.67 16.09 -6.87
C GLY A 234 -13.01 17.39 -6.41
N SER A 235 -13.22 17.84 -5.18
CA SER A 235 -12.75 19.14 -4.70
C SER A 235 -12.05 19.10 -3.35
N THR A 236 -12.80 18.89 -2.25
CA THR A 236 -12.25 19.00 -0.90
C THR A 236 -12.83 17.97 0.08
N ILE A 237 -12.01 17.58 1.06
CA ILE A 237 -12.42 16.87 2.26
C ILE A 237 -11.95 17.68 3.45
N GLU A 238 -12.88 18.11 4.31
CA GLU A 238 -12.62 19.00 5.43
C GLU A 238 -12.78 18.26 6.75
N LEU A 239 -11.77 18.38 7.61
CA LEU A 239 -11.71 17.75 8.91
C LEU A 239 -11.54 18.83 9.98
N GLN A 240 -12.20 18.66 11.10
CA GLN A 240 -12.10 19.54 12.28
C GLN A 240 -11.54 18.75 13.46
N ARG A 241 -10.68 19.36 14.27
CA ARG A 241 -10.16 18.73 15.49
C ARG A 241 -11.29 18.24 16.38
N ASN A 242 -11.16 17.00 16.86
CA ASN A 242 -12.11 16.35 17.75
C ASN A 242 -11.79 16.72 19.23
N PRO A 243 -12.60 17.53 19.89
CA PRO A 243 -12.33 17.93 21.27
C PRO A 243 -12.43 16.78 22.27
N ARG A 244 -13.08 15.68 21.88
CA ARG A 244 -13.26 14.48 22.71
C ARG A 244 -12.12 13.47 22.57
N PHE A 245 -11.16 13.71 21.65
CA PHE A 245 -10.00 12.84 21.53
C PHE A 245 -9.16 12.91 22.81
N TRP A 246 -8.90 11.77 23.42
CA TRP A 246 -8.34 11.66 24.76
C TRP A 246 -6.83 11.89 24.85
N ILE A 247 -6.07 11.69 23.76
CA ILE A 247 -4.64 11.98 23.73
C ILE A 247 -4.44 13.45 23.42
N LYS A 248 -3.89 14.18 24.41
CA LYS A 248 -3.65 15.62 24.27
C LYS A 248 -2.20 15.89 23.89
N PRO A 249 -1.94 16.75 22.89
CA PRO A 249 -0.59 17.10 22.50
C PRO A 249 0.10 17.98 23.58
N PRO A 250 1.44 17.96 23.62
CA PRO A 250 2.20 18.72 24.60
C PRO A 250 1.94 20.23 24.54
N GLY A 251 1.71 20.86 25.67
CA GLY A 251 1.57 22.32 25.77
C GLY A 251 0.21 22.90 25.37
N GLY A 252 -0.78 22.05 25.07
CA GLY A 252 -2.18 22.44 24.79
C GLY A 252 -2.58 22.29 23.32
N GLU A 253 -3.83 21.91 23.10
CA GLU A 253 -4.38 21.60 21.76
C GLU A 253 -4.47 22.84 20.84
N ASP A 254 -4.62 24.02 21.40
CA ASP A 254 -4.72 25.31 20.70
C ASP A 254 -3.48 25.65 19.87
N LYS A 255 -2.33 25.08 20.22
CA LYS A 255 -1.05 25.22 19.48
C LYS A 255 -0.94 24.35 18.23
N TYR A 256 -1.79 23.34 18.11
CA TYR A 256 -1.75 22.36 17.04
C TYR A 256 -2.87 22.59 16.03
N VAL A 257 -2.74 22.04 14.81
CA VAL A 257 -3.71 22.22 13.73
C VAL A 257 -5.12 21.90 14.20
N GLN A 258 -6.04 22.84 13.94
CA GLN A 258 -7.45 22.74 14.31
C GLN A 258 -8.31 22.25 13.16
N ARG A 259 -7.92 22.55 11.92
CA ARG A 259 -8.65 22.18 10.71
C ARG A 259 -7.71 21.64 9.67
N VAL A 260 -8.06 20.48 9.06
CA VAL A 260 -7.33 19.89 7.93
C VAL A 260 -8.24 19.90 6.71
N ILE A 261 -7.69 20.33 5.58
CA ILE A 261 -8.40 20.38 4.30
C ILE A 261 -7.58 19.58 3.28
N TYR A 262 -8.09 18.43 2.87
CA TYR A 262 -7.57 17.75 1.70
C TYR A 262 -8.14 18.43 0.46
N ARG A 263 -7.26 18.94 -0.40
CA ARG A 263 -7.61 19.56 -1.68
C ARG A 263 -7.29 18.59 -2.79
N ILE A 264 -8.32 18.12 -3.50
CA ILE A 264 -8.19 17.13 -4.56
C ILE A 264 -7.90 17.85 -5.87
N ILE A 265 -6.73 17.61 -6.45
CA ILE A 265 -6.30 18.16 -7.74
C ILE A 265 -5.64 17.03 -8.52
N GLN A 266 -6.42 16.32 -9.34
CA GLN A 266 -5.99 15.08 -10.00
C GLN A 266 -4.82 15.28 -10.97
N ASN A 267 -4.72 16.44 -11.64
CA ASN A 267 -3.59 16.75 -12.48
C ASN A 267 -2.41 17.23 -11.64
N THR A 268 -1.31 16.47 -11.64
CA THR A 268 -0.13 16.75 -10.81
C THR A 268 0.59 18.04 -11.18
N ASN A 269 0.52 18.51 -12.44
CA ASN A 269 1.06 19.82 -12.83
C ASN A 269 0.23 20.96 -12.25
N SER A 270 -1.10 20.83 -12.27
CA SER A 270 -2.00 21.81 -11.63
C SER A 270 -1.79 21.81 -10.12
N LEU A 271 -1.53 20.66 -9.52
CA LEU A 271 -1.19 20.54 -8.10
C LEU A 271 0.14 21.25 -7.77
N LEU A 272 1.17 21.07 -8.61
CA LEU A 272 2.44 21.79 -8.48
C LEU A 272 2.24 23.31 -8.55
N VAL A 273 1.41 23.80 -9.48
CA VAL A 273 1.05 25.23 -9.58
C VAL A 273 0.33 25.71 -8.30
N ALA A 274 -0.57 24.92 -7.76
CA ALA A 274 -1.27 25.23 -6.50
C ALA A 274 -0.32 25.32 -5.30
N ILE A 275 0.70 24.44 -5.22
CA ILE A 275 1.76 24.50 -4.21
C ILE A 275 2.55 25.81 -4.38
N LEU A 276 3.03 26.11 -5.59
CA LEU A 276 3.79 27.32 -5.88
C LEU A 276 2.99 28.60 -5.57
N GLY A 277 1.70 28.61 -5.87
CA GLY A 277 0.77 29.68 -5.55
C GLY A 277 0.45 29.85 -4.07
N GLY A 278 0.85 28.88 -3.21
CA GLY A 278 0.61 28.89 -1.77
C GLY A 278 -0.77 28.42 -1.33
N GLY A 279 -1.51 27.81 -2.24
CA GLY A 279 -2.80 27.19 -1.95
C GLY A 279 -2.72 25.79 -1.32
N ILE A 280 -1.50 25.30 -1.10
CA ILE A 280 -1.20 23.99 -0.47
C ILE A 280 -0.07 24.18 0.53
N ASP A 281 -0.21 23.59 1.70
CA ASP A 281 0.79 23.62 2.78
C ASP A 281 1.65 22.36 2.81
N ALA A 282 1.07 21.22 2.45
CA ALA A 282 1.75 19.92 2.45
C ALA A 282 1.20 19.01 1.35
N THR A 283 1.99 18.02 0.96
CA THR A 283 1.57 17.00 -0.01
C THR A 283 1.14 15.71 0.69
N SER A 284 0.09 15.07 0.18
CA SER A 284 -0.32 13.72 0.60
C SER A 284 0.65 12.65 0.07
N SER A 285 0.44 11.40 0.46
CA SER A 285 1.18 10.24 -0.07
C SER A 285 0.95 10.01 -1.57
N VAL A 286 -0.14 10.50 -2.11
CA VAL A 286 -0.53 10.40 -3.53
C VAL A 286 -0.72 11.80 -4.09
N SER A 287 0.38 12.46 -4.42
CA SER A 287 0.41 13.87 -4.75
C SER A 287 1.25 14.13 -6.02
N ILE A 288 2.21 15.04 -5.96
CA ILE A 288 3.14 15.31 -7.06
C ILE A 288 4.07 14.12 -7.30
N THR A 289 4.57 14.01 -8.52
CA THR A 289 5.57 12.97 -8.84
C THR A 289 6.92 13.31 -8.21
N PHE A 290 7.77 12.30 -8.05
CA PHE A 290 9.13 12.50 -7.55
C PHE A 290 9.92 13.50 -8.41
N ASP A 291 9.79 13.41 -9.74
CA ASP A 291 10.40 14.34 -10.69
C ASP A 291 9.95 15.80 -10.48
N GLN A 292 8.66 16.00 -10.20
CA GLN A 292 8.13 17.34 -9.90
C GLN A 292 8.67 17.87 -8.57
N GLY A 293 8.76 17.00 -7.56
CA GLY A 293 9.30 17.36 -6.24
C GLY A 293 10.78 17.72 -6.29
N ARG A 294 11.60 16.93 -7.00
CA ARG A 294 13.04 17.21 -7.17
C ARG A 294 13.34 18.37 -8.14
N SER A 295 12.38 18.74 -8.96
CA SER A 295 12.59 19.86 -9.88
C SER A 295 12.90 21.13 -9.10
N ARG A 296 13.93 21.85 -9.50
CA ARG A 296 14.31 23.13 -8.87
C ARG A 296 13.21 24.20 -8.95
N GLN A 297 12.09 23.90 -9.61
CA GLN A 297 10.95 24.84 -9.70
C GLN A 297 10.40 25.22 -8.34
N LEU A 298 10.29 24.28 -7.40
CA LEU A 298 9.81 24.58 -6.05
C LEU A 298 10.81 25.44 -5.27
N THR A 299 12.09 25.09 -5.31
CA THR A 299 13.13 25.83 -4.56
C THR A 299 13.49 27.15 -5.20
N SER A 300 13.48 27.29 -6.54
CA SER A 300 13.83 28.52 -7.24
C SER A 300 12.68 29.53 -7.30
N ARG A 301 11.42 29.08 -7.46
CA ARG A 301 10.25 29.96 -7.55
C ARG A 301 9.64 30.33 -6.20
N ALA A 302 9.93 29.57 -5.16
CA ALA A 302 9.45 29.81 -3.80
C ALA A 302 10.57 29.56 -2.77
N PRO A 303 11.72 30.27 -2.85
CA PRO A 303 12.89 30.02 -2.01
C PRO A 303 12.53 30.21 -0.53
N GLY A 304 12.96 29.25 0.32
CA GLY A 304 12.73 29.29 1.77
C GLY A 304 11.27 29.10 2.22
N ARG A 305 10.35 28.81 1.29
CA ARG A 305 8.93 28.63 1.60
C ARG A 305 8.56 27.19 1.90
N PHE A 306 9.22 26.25 1.23
CA PHE A 306 8.98 24.82 1.37
C PHE A 306 10.25 24.05 1.66
N GLU A 307 10.11 22.97 2.41
CA GLU A 307 11.06 21.89 2.50
C GLU A 307 10.59 20.74 1.61
N ILE A 308 11.54 20.12 0.89
CA ILE A 308 11.27 18.99 0.00
C ILE A 308 12.14 17.83 0.46
N TRP A 309 11.51 16.73 0.81
CA TRP A 309 12.21 15.58 1.35
C TRP A 309 11.99 14.35 0.46
N ALA A 310 13.07 13.69 0.06
CA ALA A 310 13.02 12.35 -0.50
C ALA A 310 12.87 11.36 0.67
N VAL A 311 11.73 10.69 0.70
CA VAL A 311 11.40 9.71 1.74
C VAL A 311 11.27 8.37 1.06
N GLU A 312 12.17 7.42 1.36
CA GLU A 312 12.05 6.06 0.83
C GLU A 312 10.75 5.44 1.32
N THR A 313 10.04 4.81 0.42
CA THR A 313 8.77 4.15 0.70
C THR A 313 8.94 2.63 0.69
N PRO A 314 8.01 1.86 1.25
CA PRO A 314 8.02 0.41 1.12
C PRO A 314 7.59 -0.07 -0.28
N PHE A 315 7.43 0.83 -1.26
CA PHE A 315 7.02 0.44 -2.60
C PHE A 315 8.19 -0.13 -3.40
N PHE A 316 8.02 -1.38 -3.78
CA PHE A 316 8.92 -2.15 -4.64
C PHE A 316 8.39 -2.13 -6.08
N GLU A 317 9.09 -1.44 -6.96
CA GLU A 317 8.80 -1.42 -8.40
C GLU A 317 9.43 -2.63 -9.05
N HIS A 318 8.64 -3.40 -9.80
CA HIS A 318 9.05 -4.66 -10.38
C HIS A 318 8.28 -4.98 -11.66
N ILE A 319 8.73 -5.99 -12.36
CA ILE A 319 8.04 -6.56 -13.51
C ILE A 319 7.75 -8.03 -13.22
N GLU A 320 6.46 -8.36 -13.15
CA GLU A 320 6.01 -9.75 -13.19
C GLU A 320 6.30 -10.35 -14.55
N ILE A 321 6.77 -11.59 -14.58
CA ILE A 321 6.95 -12.37 -15.79
C ILE A 321 5.88 -13.45 -15.82
N ASN A 322 5.10 -13.54 -16.88
CA ASN A 322 4.14 -14.63 -17.03
C ASN A 322 4.88 -15.95 -17.26
N GLN A 323 4.72 -16.91 -16.35
CA GLN A 323 5.38 -18.21 -16.37
C GLN A 323 4.40 -19.38 -16.53
N PHE A 324 3.14 -19.10 -16.85
CA PHE A 324 2.11 -20.13 -17.03
C PHE A 324 2.31 -20.91 -18.33
N THR A 325 2.83 -22.13 -18.22
CA THR A 325 3.17 -23.00 -19.37
C THR A 325 1.97 -23.55 -20.13
N ASN A 326 0.75 -23.38 -19.66
CA ASN A 326 -0.46 -23.64 -20.45
C ASN A 326 -0.60 -22.67 -21.64
N LEU A 327 0.04 -21.49 -21.57
CA LEU A 327 0.02 -20.50 -22.65
C LEU A 327 1.13 -20.78 -23.68
N GLN A 328 0.74 -20.90 -24.97
CA GLN A 328 1.69 -21.15 -26.06
C GLN A 328 2.78 -20.09 -26.12
N ARG A 329 2.42 -18.80 -25.94
CA ARG A 329 3.39 -17.69 -25.99
C ARG A 329 4.48 -17.80 -24.92
N VAL A 330 4.12 -18.24 -23.72
CA VAL A 330 5.07 -18.45 -22.61
C VAL A 330 6.06 -19.55 -22.95
N ARG A 331 5.58 -20.68 -23.49
CA ARG A 331 6.44 -21.78 -23.96
C ARG A 331 7.32 -21.37 -25.13
N ASP A 332 6.76 -20.66 -26.10
CA ASP A 332 7.48 -20.18 -27.28
C ASP A 332 8.65 -19.27 -26.89
N LEU A 333 8.48 -18.39 -25.92
CA LEU A 333 9.51 -17.49 -25.42
C LEU A 333 10.37 -18.10 -24.29
N MET A 334 10.02 -19.29 -23.79
CA MET A 334 10.67 -19.97 -22.67
C MET A 334 10.72 -19.06 -21.41
N LEU A 335 9.64 -18.35 -21.10
CA LEU A 335 9.62 -17.42 -19.95
C LEU A 335 9.67 -18.16 -18.60
N ASP A 336 9.28 -19.43 -18.56
CA ASP A 336 9.43 -20.35 -17.45
C ASP A 336 10.87 -20.84 -17.24
N ASN A 337 11.76 -20.64 -18.23
CA ASN A 337 13.17 -21.04 -18.13
C ASN A 337 14.00 -19.97 -17.40
N VAL A 338 14.76 -20.38 -16.38
CA VAL A 338 15.58 -19.49 -15.57
C VAL A 338 16.63 -18.71 -16.39
N LYS A 339 17.28 -19.36 -17.38
CA LYS A 339 18.28 -18.67 -18.23
C LYS A 339 17.65 -17.56 -19.07
N THR A 340 16.40 -17.75 -19.55
CA THR A 340 15.66 -16.69 -20.23
C THR A 340 15.45 -15.51 -19.30
N ARG A 341 14.96 -15.75 -18.08
CA ARG A 341 14.71 -14.68 -17.11
C ARG A 341 15.99 -13.97 -16.69
N GLN A 342 17.09 -14.71 -16.45
CA GLN A 342 18.41 -14.13 -16.18
C GLN A 342 18.91 -13.26 -17.34
N ALA A 343 18.76 -13.72 -18.59
CA ALA A 343 19.13 -12.95 -19.78
C ALA A 343 18.35 -11.63 -19.87
N LEU A 344 17.05 -11.66 -19.57
CA LEU A 344 16.20 -10.46 -19.55
C LEU A 344 16.67 -9.44 -18.51
N VAL A 345 17.11 -9.87 -17.32
CA VAL A 345 17.64 -8.95 -16.30
C VAL A 345 19.02 -8.43 -16.68
N TYR A 346 19.93 -9.27 -17.19
CA TYR A 346 21.25 -8.83 -17.67
C TYR A 346 21.16 -7.82 -18.82
N ALA A 347 20.14 -7.93 -19.67
CA ALA A 347 19.91 -6.99 -20.77
C ALA A 347 19.28 -5.67 -20.34
N MET A 348 18.89 -5.51 -19.08
CA MET A 348 18.20 -4.32 -18.56
C MET A 348 19.16 -3.45 -17.73
N ASN A 349 19.39 -2.21 -18.16
CA ASN A 349 20.25 -1.26 -17.44
C ASN A 349 19.49 -0.60 -16.30
N ARG A 350 19.35 -1.32 -15.16
CA ARG A 350 18.60 -0.85 -13.98
C ARG A 350 19.27 0.32 -13.28
N GLU A 351 20.60 0.36 -13.20
CA GLU A 351 21.36 1.51 -12.71
C GLU A 351 21.16 2.72 -13.62
N GLY A 352 21.10 2.51 -14.94
CA GLY A 352 20.77 3.54 -15.91
C GLY A 352 19.37 4.12 -15.70
N ILE A 353 18.38 3.28 -15.35
CA ILE A 353 17.02 3.72 -15.00
C ILE A 353 17.07 4.65 -13.78
N THR A 354 17.69 4.21 -12.67
CA THR A 354 17.71 5.01 -11.44
C THR A 354 18.49 6.32 -11.63
N LYS A 355 19.57 6.30 -12.41
CA LYS A 355 20.35 7.50 -12.73
C LYS A 355 19.61 8.47 -13.66
N ALA A 356 18.98 7.96 -14.72
CA ALA A 356 18.35 8.80 -15.74
C ALA A 356 17.03 9.42 -15.26
N PHE A 357 16.25 8.69 -14.46
CA PHE A 357 14.91 9.10 -14.07
C PHE A 357 14.82 9.58 -12.62
N PHE A 358 15.79 9.25 -11.77
CA PHE A 358 15.72 9.52 -10.32
C PHE A 358 17.03 10.05 -9.73
N ASP A 359 17.99 10.52 -10.56
CA ASP A 359 19.33 11.03 -10.15
C ASP A 359 20.09 10.08 -9.22
N GLY A 360 19.86 8.76 -9.34
CA GLY A 360 20.46 7.75 -8.46
C GLY A 360 19.89 7.70 -7.04
N LEU A 361 18.83 8.45 -6.74
CA LEU A 361 18.21 8.49 -5.39
C LEU A 361 17.39 7.24 -5.07
N TYR A 362 17.04 6.45 -6.08
CA TYR A 362 16.34 5.19 -5.88
C TYR A 362 17.33 4.04 -5.79
N THR A 363 17.14 3.19 -4.79
CA THR A 363 17.98 2.00 -4.61
C THR A 363 17.58 0.92 -5.61
N VAL A 364 18.53 0.46 -6.45
CA VAL A 364 18.31 -0.69 -7.34
C VAL A 364 18.02 -1.92 -6.49
N ALA A 365 16.92 -2.59 -6.78
CA ALA A 365 16.51 -3.78 -6.04
C ALA A 365 17.21 -5.04 -6.58
N SER A 366 17.60 -5.93 -5.69
CA SER A 366 18.11 -7.28 -6.03
C SER A 366 17.19 -8.39 -5.56
N THR A 367 16.26 -8.06 -4.65
CA THR A 367 15.24 -8.92 -4.08
C THR A 367 14.03 -8.05 -3.71
N TRP A 368 12.93 -8.65 -3.29
CA TRP A 368 11.74 -7.92 -2.84
C TRP A 368 11.92 -7.25 -1.47
N VAL A 369 12.98 -7.60 -0.72
CA VAL A 369 13.26 -7.03 0.61
C VAL A 369 14.17 -5.81 0.45
N SER A 370 13.75 -4.66 0.98
CA SER A 370 14.57 -3.43 0.95
C SER A 370 15.85 -3.59 1.75
N PRO A 371 16.99 -3.03 1.29
CA PRO A 371 18.24 -3.01 2.05
C PRO A 371 18.14 -2.39 3.46
N LYS A 372 17.13 -1.60 3.72
CA LYS A 372 16.86 -1.03 5.05
C LYS A 372 16.05 -1.95 5.97
N ASN A 373 15.47 -3.03 5.42
CA ASN A 373 14.76 -4.01 6.23
C ASN A 373 15.76 -4.93 6.95
N PRO A 374 15.61 -5.19 8.27
CA PRO A 374 16.48 -6.10 9.02
C PRO A 374 16.58 -7.52 8.46
N MET A 375 15.60 -7.96 7.66
CA MET A 375 15.57 -9.28 7.00
C MET A 375 16.30 -9.31 5.65
N TYR A 376 16.87 -8.19 5.19
CA TYR A 376 17.57 -8.12 3.92
C TYR A 376 18.83 -9.00 3.89
N ASN A 377 18.99 -9.75 2.80
CA ASN A 377 20.19 -10.51 2.51
C ASN A 377 21.03 -9.80 1.43
N PRO A 378 22.21 -9.21 1.76
CA PRO A 378 23.06 -8.55 0.78
C PRO A 378 23.79 -9.50 -0.18
N ASN A 379 23.80 -10.81 0.12
CA ASN A 379 24.55 -11.84 -0.59
C ASN A 379 23.72 -12.55 -1.70
N VAL A 380 22.55 -12.03 -2.04
CA VAL A 380 21.74 -12.57 -3.16
C VAL A 380 22.43 -12.37 -4.51
N ALA A 381 22.08 -13.20 -5.49
CA ALA A 381 22.52 -13.04 -6.86
C ALA A 381 22.22 -11.63 -7.39
N LYS A 382 23.21 -11.00 -8.03
CA LYS A 382 23.11 -9.67 -8.62
C LYS A 382 23.33 -9.76 -10.11
N TYR A 383 22.54 -9.00 -10.84
CA TYR A 383 22.57 -8.98 -12.30
C TYR A 383 22.93 -7.55 -12.78
N PRO A 384 24.23 -7.19 -12.83
CA PRO A 384 24.63 -5.92 -13.42
C PRO A 384 24.31 -5.92 -14.91
N TYR A 385 24.11 -4.72 -15.49
CA TYR A 385 23.87 -4.60 -16.93
C TYR A 385 25.01 -5.24 -17.71
N ASN A 386 24.70 -6.32 -18.44
CA ASN A 386 25.66 -7.09 -19.23
C ASN A 386 24.99 -7.68 -20.46
N PRO A 387 24.86 -6.91 -21.56
CA PRO A 387 24.22 -7.38 -22.79
C PRO A 387 24.95 -8.57 -23.44
N GLU A 388 26.28 -8.70 -23.25
CA GLU A 388 27.01 -9.86 -23.77
C GLU A 388 26.60 -11.16 -23.09
N ARG A 389 26.48 -11.12 -21.74
CA ARG A 389 26.01 -12.28 -20.98
C ARG A 389 24.58 -12.64 -21.34
N ALA A 390 23.73 -11.65 -21.59
CA ALA A 390 22.37 -11.87 -22.04
C ALA A 390 22.34 -12.62 -23.40
N ARG A 391 23.15 -12.16 -24.37
CA ARG A 391 23.26 -12.84 -25.70
C ARG A 391 23.76 -14.28 -25.56
N GLN A 392 24.76 -14.52 -24.71
CA GLN A 392 25.28 -15.87 -24.46
C GLN A 392 24.18 -16.81 -23.93
N LEU A 393 23.45 -16.40 -22.90
CA LEU A 393 22.37 -17.19 -22.29
C LEU A 393 21.25 -17.50 -23.31
N LEU A 394 20.88 -16.52 -24.13
CA LEU A 394 19.88 -16.73 -25.19
C LEU A 394 20.39 -17.65 -26.30
N ALA A 395 21.66 -17.52 -26.66
CA ALA A 395 22.28 -18.42 -27.66
C ALA A 395 22.35 -19.86 -27.16
N GLU A 396 22.62 -20.12 -25.88
CA GLU A 396 22.57 -21.44 -25.23
C GLU A 396 21.16 -22.07 -25.35
N LEU A 397 20.11 -21.27 -25.38
CA LEU A 397 18.70 -21.68 -25.51
C LEU A 397 18.26 -21.83 -26.99
N GLY A 398 19.19 -21.69 -27.94
CA GLY A 398 18.91 -21.87 -29.37
C GLY A 398 18.40 -20.62 -30.08
N TRP A 399 18.41 -19.46 -29.43
CA TRP A 399 18.06 -18.20 -30.08
C TRP A 399 19.16 -17.74 -31.03
N ARG A 400 18.80 -17.29 -32.22
CA ARG A 400 19.73 -16.80 -33.25
C ARG A 400 19.19 -15.52 -33.89
N PRO A 401 20.05 -14.58 -34.32
CA PRO A 401 19.61 -13.37 -35.01
C PRO A 401 18.80 -13.70 -36.28
N GLY A 402 17.62 -13.09 -36.38
CA GLY A 402 16.82 -13.08 -37.60
C GLY A 402 17.27 -12.00 -38.60
N PRO A 403 16.62 -11.90 -39.77
CA PRO A 403 16.99 -10.95 -40.83
C PRO A 403 16.94 -9.48 -40.40
N ASP A 404 16.11 -9.15 -39.44
CA ASP A 404 15.92 -7.81 -38.89
C ASP A 404 16.69 -7.56 -37.56
N GLY A 405 17.60 -8.51 -37.22
CA GLY A 405 18.38 -8.45 -35.98
C GLY A 405 17.64 -8.93 -34.74
N ILE A 406 16.35 -9.19 -34.80
CA ILE A 406 15.59 -9.76 -33.70
C ILE A 406 15.79 -11.26 -33.65
N LEU A 407 16.01 -11.80 -32.45
CA LEU A 407 16.25 -13.21 -32.24
C LEU A 407 15.05 -14.06 -32.67
N GLN A 408 15.36 -15.20 -33.28
CA GLN A 408 14.39 -16.20 -33.69
C GLN A 408 14.84 -17.59 -33.26
N ARG A 409 13.88 -18.47 -33.05
CA ARG A 409 14.08 -19.89 -32.74
C ARG A 409 13.06 -20.73 -33.47
N ASN A 410 13.49 -21.89 -34.00
CA ASN A 410 12.54 -22.85 -34.57
C ASN A 410 11.86 -23.64 -33.43
N VAL A 411 10.55 -23.63 -33.41
CA VAL A 411 9.72 -24.41 -32.50
C VAL A 411 8.74 -25.22 -33.35
N GLU A 412 8.91 -26.51 -33.37
CA GLU A 412 8.03 -27.43 -34.12
C GLU A 412 7.82 -27.00 -35.59
N GLY A 413 8.88 -26.59 -36.26
CA GLY A 413 8.83 -26.13 -37.65
C GLY A 413 8.40 -24.67 -37.84
N ARG A 414 8.01 -23.95 -36.80
CA ARG A 414 7.66 -22.51 -36.81
C ARG A 414 8.84 -21.65 -36.41
N ALA A 415 9.13 -20.59 -37.16
CA ALA A 415 10.04 -19.54 -36.74
C ALA A 415 9.33 -18.66 -35.68
N VAL A 416 9.77 -18.77 -34.44
CA VAL A 416 9.28 -17.92 -33.32
C VAL A 416 10.22 -16.75 -33.14
N ARG A 417 9.69 -15.53 -33.24
CA ARG A 417 10.39 -14.27 -33.01
C ARG A 417 10.37 -13.93 -31.52
N PHE A 418 11.51 -13.50 -30.97
CA PHE A 418 11.59 -13.04 -29.57
C PHE A 418 11.00 -11.63 -29.42
N GLU A 419 9.71 -11.56 -29.32
CA GLU A 419 8.97 -10.35 -29.06
C GLU A 419 8.18 -10.51 -27.77
N ILE A 420 8.42 -9.67 -26.77
CA ILE A 420 7.76 -9.74 -25.48
C ILE A 420 6.71 -8.62 -25.33
N GLU A 421 5.52 -9.00 -24.91
CA GLU A 421 4.50 -8.04 -24.52
C GLU A 421 4.87 -7.38 -23.20
N TRP A 422 4.70 -6.07 -23.10
CA TRP A 422 4.92 -5.33 -21.86
C TRP A 422 3.73 -4.43 -21.56
N VAL A 423 3.07 -4.70 -20.44
CA VAL A 423 1.88 -3.98 -19.96
C VAL A 423 2.22 -3.18 -18.72
N THR A 424 1.75 -1.96 -18.65
CA THR A 424 1.71 -1.14 -17.43
C THR A 424 0.48 -0.22 -17.42
N THR A 425 0.33 0.59 -16.39
CA THR A 425 -0.75 1.56 -16.26
C THR A 425 -0.54 2.73 -17.22
N ALA A 426 -1.44 2.89 -18.19
CA ALA A 426 -1.41 3.99 -19.15
C ALA A 426 -1.49 5.34 -18.44
N GLY A 427 -0.73 6.32 -18.94
CA GLY A 427 -0.61 7.65 -18.35
C GLY A 427 0.37 7.75 -17.18
N ASN A 428 0.98 6.65 -16.75
CA ASN A 428 2.13 6.69 -15.85
C ASN A 428 3.40 6.99 -16.65
N GLN A 429 3.69 8.27 -16.84
CA GLN A 429 4.77 8.74 -17.69
C GLN A 429 6.15 8.18 -17.31
N VAL A 430 6.38 7.92 -16.02
CA VAL A 430 7.66 7.35 -15.56
C VAL A 430 7.79 5.91 -16.06
N ARG A 431 6.77 5.08 -15.88
CA ARG A 431 6.77 3.69 -16.36
C ARG A 431 6.84 3.61 -17.87
N GLU A 432 6.12 4.50 -18.57
CA GLU A 432 6.16 4.56 -20.04
C GLU A 432 7.55 4.94 -20.57
N ARG A 433 8.24 5.89 -19.92
CA ARG A 433 9.64 6.23 -20.27
C ARG A 433 10.61 5.09 -19.96
N ILE A 434 10.42 4.37 -18.84
CA ILE A 434 11.20 3.17 -18.51
C ILE A 434 11.00 2.09 -19.57
N GLN A 435 9.77 1.85 -20.03
CA GLN A 435 9.49 0.90 -21.11
C GLN A 435 10.29 1.26 -22.37
N GLN A 436 10.31 2.52 -22.80
CA GLN A 436 11.07 2.97 -23.98
C GLN A 436 12.58 2.79 -23.79
N PHE A 437 13.10 3.17 -22.61
CA PHE A 437 14.51 3.04 -22.28
C PHE A 437 14.95 1.56 -22.31
N VAL A 438 14.19 0.67 -21.71
CA VAL A 438 14.51 -0.75 -21.66
C VAL A 438 14.25 -1.44 -23.00
N ALA A 439 13.25 -1.02 -23.78
CA ALA A 439 13.02 -1.54 -25.13
C ALA A 439 14.25 -1.32 -26.02
N GLU A 440 14.94 -0.18 -25.88
CA GLU A 440 16.20 0.05 -26.59
C GLU A 440 17.33 -0.87 -26.08
N ASN A 441 17.45 -1.09 -24.77
CA ASN A 441 18.42 -2.06 -24.24
C ASN A 441 18.15 -3.47 -24.77
N TYR A 442 16.90 -3.88 -24.83
CA TYR A 442 16.48 -5.19 -25.31
C TYR A 442 16.73 -5.34 -26.83
N ARG A 443 16.48 -4.29 -27.62
CA ARG A 443 16.77 -4.29 -29.04
C ARG A 443 18.24 -4.56 -29.33
N GLN A 444 19.17 -4.03 -28.52
CA GLN A 444 20.62 -4.27 -28.63
C GLN A 444 21.02 -5.73 -28.45
N VAL A 445 20.21 -6.52 -27.78
CA VAL A 445 20.43 -7.98 -27.62
C VAL A 445 19.49 -8.80 -28.48
N GLY A 446 18.76 -8.17 -29.40
CA GLY A 446 17.87 -8.84 -30.35
C GLY A 446 16.49 -9.20 -29.79
N ILE A 447 16.02 -8.54 -28.72
CA ILE A 447 14.68 -8.73 -28.17
C ILE A 447 13.78 -7.56 -28.58
N ALA A 448 12.64 -7.85 -29.20
CA ALA A 448 11.62 -6.86 -29.49
C ALA A 448 10.65 -6.72 -28.29
N VAL A 449 10.14 -5.51 -28.09
CA VAL A 449 9.14 -5.21 -27.07
C VAL A 449 7.88 -4.66 -27.71
N ARG A 450 6.74 -5.26 -27.40
CA ARG A 450 5.41 -4.77 -27.80
C ARG A 450 4.72 -4.15 -26.58
N ILE A 451 4.66 -2.83 -26.55
CA ILE A 451 4.01 -2.08 -25.47
C ILE A 451 2.48 -2.16 -25.65
N ASN A 452 1.77 -2.55 -24.59
CA ASN A 452 0.31 -2.73 -24.57
C ASN A 452 -0.30 -2.17 -23.27
N ASN A 453 -0.12 -0.87 -23.02
CA ASN A 453 -0.56 -0.23 -21.80
C ASN A 453 -2.09 -0.05 -21.75
N ALA A 454 -2.68 -0.18 -20.55
CA ALA A 454 -4.11 0.01 -20.33
C ALA A 454 -4.36 0.86 -19.06
N PRO A 455 -5.54 1.47 -18.92
CA PRO A 455 -5.88 2.26 -17.74
C PRO A 455 -5.65 1.52 -16.43
N SER A 456 -5.25 2.23 -15.38
CA SER A 456 -4.94 1.64 -14.07
C SER A 456 -6.11 0.84 -13.48
N ALA A 457 -7.34 1.27 -13.71
CA ALA A 457 -8.54 0.56 -13.30
C ALA A 457 -8.66 -0.84 -13.95
N VAL A 458 -8.11 -1.01 -15.15
CA VAL A 458 -8.04 -2.31 -15.84
C VAL A 458 -6.84 -3.11 -15.33
N VAL A 459 -5.64 -2.57 -15.49
CA VAL A 459 -4.37 -3.28 -15.21
C VAL A 459 -4.29 -3.75 -13.76
N LEU A 460 -4.66 -2.90 -12.81
CA LEU A 460 -4.62 -3.21 -11.38
C LEU A 460 -5.90 -3.91 -10.88
N GLY A 461 -6.88 -4.08 -11.74
CA GLY A 461 -8.10 -4.81 -11.45
C GLY A 461 -7.84 -6.32 -11.36
N ALA A 462 -8.52 -7.02 -10.44
CA ALA A 462 -8.41 -8.47 -10.29
C ALA A 462 -8.78 -9.23 -11.57
N GLN A 463 -9.71 -8.70 -12.37
CA GLN A 463 -10.13 -9.29 -13.65
C GLN A 463 -9.03 -9.30 -14.72
N TYR A 464 -7.96 -8.55 -14.54
CA TYR A 464 -6.84 -8.50 -15.48
C TYR A 464 -5.60 -9.19 -14.90
N ARG A 465 -5.02 -8.65 -13.81
CA ARG A 465 -3.74 -9.15 -13.29
C ARG A 465 -3.82 -10.58 -12.73
N SER A 466 -4.95 -10.94 -12.09
CA SER A 466 -5.12 -12.27 -11.50
C SER A 466 -5.52 -13.36 -12.51
N ARG A 467 -5.72 -13.01 -13.78
CA ARG A 467 -6.10 -13.95 -14.86
C ARG A 467 -4.99 -14.17 -15.87
N ALA A 468 -3.74 -13.99 -15.47
CA ALA A 468 -2.57 -14.26 -16.32
C ALA A 468 -2.58 -15.66 -16.92
N GLN A 469 -3.02 -16.66 -16.16
CA GLN A 469 -3.19 -18.04 -16.61
C GLN A 469 -4.20 -18.16 -17.79
N GLU A 470 -5.14 -17.23 -17.90
CA GLU A 470 -6.12 -17.16 -19.00
C GLU A 470 -5.61 -16.30 -20.18
N GLY A 471 -4.37 -15.76 -20.11
CA GLY A 471 -3.75 -14.99 -21.17
C GLY A 471 -4.18 -13.53 -21.24
N THR A 472 -4.70 -12.94 -20.18
CA THR A 472 -5.01 -11.50 -20.11
C THR A 472 -3.78 -10.63 -20.36
N TRP A 473 -2.60 -11.14 -20.03
CA TRP A 473 -1.28 -10.65 -20.40
C TRP A 473 -0.33 -11.85 -20.55
N THR A 474 0.66 -11.78 -21.45
CA THR A 474 1.43 -12.96 -21.86
C THR A 474 2.95 -12.79 -21.74
N GLY A 475 3.42 -11.63 -21.30
CA GLY A 475 4.84 -11.31 -21.16
C GLY A 475 5.13 -10.67 -19.82
N PHE A 476 5.19 -9.35 -19.81
CA PHE A 476 5.53 -8.51 -18.66
C PHE A 476 4.33 -7.72 -18.15
N LEU A 477 4.16 -7.70 -16.84
CA LEU A 477 3.24 -6.81 -16.13
C LEU A 477 4.03 -5.96 -15.13
N HIS A 478 4.12 -4.65 -15.38
CA HIS A 478 4.95 -3.70 -14.62
C HIS A 478 4.09 -2.84 -13.68
N PHE A 479 4.35 -2.92 -12.40
CA PHE A 479 3.70 -2.12 -11.37
C PHE A 479 4.48 -2.19 -10.04
N ALA A 480 3.99 -1.53 -8.99
CA ALA A 480 4.60 -1.55 -7.66
C ALA A 480 3.73 -2.25 -6.63
N PHE A 481 4.38 -2.94 -5.71
CA PHE A 481 3.78 -3.40 -4.47
C PHE A 481 4.32 -2.64 -3.27
N SER A 482 3.50 -2.48 -2.25
CA SER A 482 3.98 -2.12 -0.92
C SER A 482 4.52 -3.36 -0.22
N MET A 483 5.81 -3.33 0.12
CA MET A 483 6.52 -4.37 0.85
C MET A 483 6.81 -3.85 2.26
N GLY A 484 5.92 -4.12 3.20
CA GLY A 484 6.10 -3.75 4.60
C GLY A 484 7.23 -4.52 5.30
N GLN A 485 7.50 -4.21 6.56
CA GLN A 485 8.49 -4.93 7.37
C GLN A 485 8.17 -6.43 7.53
N ALA A 486 6.90 -6.77 7.46
CA ALA A 486 6.38 -8.12 7.64
C ALA A 486 6.07 -8.84 6.32
N ASP A 487 6.59 -8.35 5.18
CA ASP A 487 6.37 -9.05 3.91
C ASP A 487 7.05 -10.43 3.96
N ASP A 488 6.22 -11.46 3.88
CA ASP A 488 6.61 -12.86 4.04
C ASP A 488 6.94 -13.56 2.71
N GLY A 489 6.99 -12.83 1.61
CA GLY A 489 7.22 -13.39 0.28
C GLY A 489 5.97 -14.04 -0.35
N VAL A 490 4.78 -13.80 0.19
CA VAL A 490 3.50 -14.37 -0.29
C VAL A 490 3.24 -14.11 -1.77
N ARG A 491 3.79 -13.02 -2.32
CA ARG A 491 3.65 -12.66 -3.74
C ARG A 491 4.45 -13.55 -4.70
N SER A 492 5.33 -14.37 -4.16
CA SER A 492 6.12 -15.35 -4.91
C SER A 492 5.90 -16.79 -4.41
N ALA A 493 5.05 -16.98 -3.40
CA ALA A 493 4.67 -18.31 -2.94
C ALA A 493 3.56 -18.91 -3.82
N CYS A 494 3.51 -20.23 -3.85
CA CYS A 494 2.48 -20.98 -4.55
C CYS A 494 1.58 -21.75 -3.59
N ARG A 495 2.16 -22.43 -2.61
CA ARG A 495 1.47 -23.41 -1.76
C ARG A 495 1.54 -23.02 -0.29
N ASP A 496 0.44 -23.29 0.40
CA ASP A 496 0.38 -23.22 1.86
C ASP A 496 1.05 -24.45 2.52
N GLU A 497 0.97 -24.51 3.86
CA GLU A 497 1.54 -25.59 4.67
C GLU A 497 0.87 -26.95 4.45
N GLU A 498 -0.36 -26.99 3.93
CA GLU A 498 -1.07 -28.20 3.54
C GLU A 498 -0.80 -28.59 2.07
N GLY A 499 0.04 -27.82 1.36
CA GLY A 499 0.39 -28.07 -0.04
C GLY A 499 -0.66 -27.61 -1.06
N ARG A 500 -1.69 -26.87 -0.62
CA ARG A 500 -2.74 -26.36 -1.50
C ARG A 500 -2.25 -25.14 -2.27
N MET A 501 -2.61 -25.04 -3.56
CA MET A 501 -2.29 -23.90 -4.42
C MET A 501 -3.19 -22.69 -4.09
N VAL A 502 -2.77 -21.89 -3.10
CA VAL A 502 -3.58 -20.79 -2.58
C VAL A 502 -3.07 -19.40 -2.96
N TYR A 503 -1.76 -19.28 -3.26
CA TYR A 503 -1.14 -17.98 -3.53
C TYR A 503 -1.08 -17.61 -5.01
N VAL A 504 -1.15 -18.59 -5.91
CA VAL A 504 -1.27 -18.38 -7.36
C VAL A 504 -2.75 -18.25 -7.72
N PRO A 505 -3.17 -17.14 -8.37
CA PRO A 505 -4.56 -17.00 -8.80
C PRO A 505 -4.90 -18.02 -9.89
N THR A 506 -5.82 -18.92 -9.59
CA THR A 506 -6.33 -19.93 -10.52
C THR A 506 -7.86 -19.92 -10.56
N ARG A 507 -8.44 -20.56 -11.57
CA ARG A 507 -9.91 -20.71 -11.67
C ARG A 507 -10.48 -21.49 -10.48
N GLU A 508 -9.78 -22.52 -10.02
CA GLU A 508 -10.17 -23.39 -8.93
C GLU A 508 -10.26 -22.66 -7.59
N ASN A 509 -9.36 -21.69 -7.34
CA ASN A 509 -9.39 -20.87 -6.12
C ASN A 509 -10.12 -19.54 -6.29
N GLY A 510 -10.86 -19.35 -7.41
CA GLY A 510 -11.62 -18.12 -7.70
C GLY A 510 -10.72 -16.91 -8.00
N PHE A 511 -9.55 -17.14 -8.55
CA PHE A 511 -8.52 -16.14 -8.86
C PHE A 511 -8.00 -15.36 -7.64
N ARG A 512 -7.96 -16.03 -6.49
CA ARG A 512 -7.35 -15.53 -5.26
C ARG A 512 -5.84 -15.73 -5.31
N GLY A 513 -5.12 -14.92 -4.52
CA GLY A 513 -3.66 -14.98 -4.43
C GLY A 513 -3.01 -13.74 -5.02
N LEU A 514 -1.71 -13.63 -4.77
CA LEU A 514 -0.91 -12.45 -5.13
C LEU A 514 0.29 -12.77 -6.02
N ASN A 515 0.54 -14.05 -6.30
CA ASN A 515 1.57 -14.50 -7.23
C ASN A 515 0.99 -14.49 -8.65
N PHE A 516 0.98 -13.31 -9.28
CA PHE A 516 0.34 -13.12 -10.58
C PHE A 516 1.15 -13.71 -11.74
N GLY A 517 2.48 -13.82 -11.59
CA GLY A 517 3.38 -14.38 -12.59
C GLY A 517 3.35 -15.91 -12.66
N GLY A 518 2.92 -16.57 -11.60
CA GLY A 518 2.85 -18.04 -11.54
C GLY A 518 4.20 -18.73 -11.35
N TRP A 519 5.25 -18.01 -10.90
CA TRP A 519 6.51 -18.64 -10.51
C TRP A 519 6.30 -19.50 -9.28
N CYS A 520 6.76 -20.76 -9.30
CA CYS A 520 6.66 -21.69 -8.19
C CYS A 520 7.98 -22.40 -7.94
N ASN A 521 8.37 -22.46 -6.67
CA ASN A 521 9.53 -23.22 -6.20
C ASN A 521 9.19 -23.89 -4.86
N GLU A 522 9.31 -25.22 -4.79
CA GLU A 522 8.93 -26.01 -3.61
C GLU A 522 9.79 -25.69 -2.37
N GLU A 523 11.10 -25.42 -2.56
CA GLU A 523 11.98 -25.04 -1.46
C GLU A 523 11.59 -23.67 -0.91
N PHE A 524 11.25 -22.71 -1.80
CA PHE A 524 10.77 -21.38 -1.40
C PHE A 524 9.48 -21.47 -0.60
N ASP A 525 8.49 -22.23 -1.07
CA ASP A 525 7.21 -22.42 -0.37
C ASP A 525 7.42 -23.04 1.01
N ARG A 526 8.24 -24.10 1.10
CA ARG A 526 8.57 -24.75 2.38
C ARG A 526 9.25 -23.80 3.36
N LEU A 527 10.25 -23.03 2.89
CA LEU A 527 10.96 -22.04 3.71
C LEU A 527 10.03 -20.91 4.16
N ARG A 528 9.17 -20.42 3.28
CA ARG A 528 8.18 -19.39 3.59
C ARG A 528 7.21 -19.88 4.67
N ASN A 529 6.65 -21.07 4.50
CA ASN A 529 5.72 -21.65 5.47
C ASN A 529 6.38 -21.89 6.83
N GLN A 530 7.67 -22.23 6.85
CA GLN A 530 8.45 -22.27 8.11
C GLN A 530 8.69 -20.87 8.69
N ALA A 531 9.05 -19.91 7.85
CA ALA A 531 9.40 -18.54 8.28
C ALA A 531 8.20 -17.81 8.90
N VAL A 532 6.99 -17.99 8.38
CA VAL A 532 5.79 -17.33 8.94
C VAL A 532 5.44 -17.82 10.32
N MET A 533 5.79 -19.06 10.65
CA MET A 533 5.57 -19.67 11.97
C MET A 533 6.79 -19.55 12.91
N GLU A 534 7.90 -18.98 12.44
CA GLU A 534 9.13 -18.84 13.24
C GLU A 534 9.17 -17.50 13.99
N PHE A 535 9.17 -17.55 15.31
CA PHE A 535 9.17 -16.37 16.17
C PHE A 535 10.58 -15.94 16.62
N ASP A 536 11.57 -16.85 16.56
CA ASP A 536 12.96 -16.46 16.75
C ASP A 536 13.46 -15.65 15.57
N VAL A 537 13.85 -14.39 15.84
CA VAL A 537 14.24 -13.43 14.81
C VAL A 537 15.47 -13.90 14.01
N ASN A 538 16.44 -14.53 14.66
CA ASN A 538 17.68 -14.96 14.00
C ASN A 538 17.41 -16.18 13.09
N ARG A 539 16.62 -17.14 13.54
CA ARG A 539 16.21 -18.28 12.71
C ARG A 539 15.35 -17.82 11.54
N ARG A 540 14.38 -16.94 11.78
CA ARG A 540 13.57 -16.35 10.72
C ARG A 540 14.42 -15.61 9.69
N LYS A 541 15.44 -14.84 10.14
CA LYS A 541 16.39 -14.16 9.24
C LYS A 541 17.15 -15.15 8.36
N GLN A 542 17.54 -16.31 8.87
CA GLN A 542 18.20 -17.38 8.07
C GLN A 542 17.26 -17.93 6.99
N LEU A 543 16.00 -18.22 7.37
CA LEU A 543 14.98 -18.68 6.41
C LEU A 543 14.74 -17.66 5.31
N PHE A 544 14.53 -16.38 5.69
CA PHE A 544 14.37 -15.27 4.74
C PHE A 544 15.60 -15.08 3.85
N ALA A 545 16.80 -15.25 4.38
CA ALA A 545 18.02 -15.13 3.59
C ALA A 545 18.04 -16.19 2.46
N ARG A 546 17.73 -17.45 2.79
CA ARG A 546 17.68 -18.52 1.78
C ARG A 546 16.54 -18.32 0.77
N MET A 547 15.37 -17.87 1.20
CA MET A 547 14.27 -17.52 0.31
C MET A 547 14.70 -16.45 -0.71
N GLN A 548 15.39 -15.39 -0.25
CA GLN A 548 15.89 -14.32 -1.11
C GLN A 548 16.95 -14.80 -2.12
N GLU A 549 17.80 -15.76 -1.72
CA GLU A 549 18.77 -16.39 -2.63
C GLU A 549 18.05 -17.12 -3.78
N ILE A 550 17.13 -18.04 -3.45
CA ILE A 550 16.36 -18.80 -4.45
C ILE A 550 15.62 -17.84 -5.39
N TRP A 551 14.94 -16.86 -4.83
CA TRP A 551 14.17 -15.88 -5.58
C TRP A 551 15.02 -15.08 -6.57
N ALA A 552 16.20 -14.65 -6.14
CA ALA A 552 17.12 -13.90 -6.98
C ALA A 552 17.81 -14.79 -8.01
N GLU A 553 18.26 -16.00 -7.65
CA GLU A 553 18.89 -16.96 -8.55
C GLU A 553 17.97 -17.36 -9.70
N GLU A 554 16.69 -17.60 -9.40
CA GLU A 554 15.70 -18.02 -10.38
C GLU A 554 15.01 -16.85 -11.08
N VAL A 555 15.26 -15.61 -10.65
CA VAL A 555 14.57 -14.42 -11.16
C VAL A 555 13.06 -14.64 -11.16
N ALA A 556 12.48 -14.81 -9.98
CA ALA A 556 11.04 -15.04 -9.82
C ALA A 556 10.21 -13.94 -10.49
N MET A 557 10.67 -12.68 -10.36
CA MET A 557 10.24 -11.48 -11.10
C MET A 557 11.46 -10.57 -11.34
N ILE A 558 11.36 -9.57 -12.20
CA ILE A 558 12.45 -8.62 -12.43
C ILE A 558 12.35 -7.50 -11.38
N PRO A 559 13.29 -7.41 -10.43
CA PRO A 559 13.33 -6.30 -9.49
C PRO A 559 13.87 -5.05 -10.19
N LEU A 560 13.20 -3.90 -10.03
CA LEU A 560 13.67 -2.64 -10.57
C LEU A 560 14.33 -1.79 -9.48
N TYR A 561 13.55 -1.24 -8.58
CA TYR A 561 14.02 -0.36 -7.52
C TYR A 561 13.00 -0.24 -6.37
N PHE A 562 13.47 0.27 -5.23
CA PHE A 562 12.60 0.77 -4.17
C PHE A 562 12.32 2.26 -4.41
N GLN A 563 11.05 2.65 -4.34
CA GLN A 563 10.63 4.02 -4.60
C GLN A 563 10.99 4.96 -3.44
N SER A 564 11.20 6.22 -3.76
CA SER A 564 11.15 7.32 -2.80
C SER A 564 10.08 8.32 -3.22
N ASP A 565 9.32 8.83 -2.25
CA ASP A 565 8.37 9.91 -2.48
C ASP A 565 9.01 11.26 -2.23
N ALA A 566 8.67 12.25 -3.07
CA ALA A 566 8.95 13.63 -2.76
C ALA A 566 7.84 14.19 -1.87
N ARG A 567 8.17 14.50 -0.63
CA ARG A 567 7.27 15.14 0.32
C ARG A 567 7.59 16.62 0.40
N VAL A 568 6.60 17.45 0.11
CA VAL A 568 6.71 18.90 0.16
C VAL A 568 5.86 19.41 1.29
N PHE A 569 6.41 20.25 2.14
CA PHE A 569 5.64 20.95 3.18
C PHE A 569 6.21 22.32 3.46
N ARG A 570 5.32 23.23 3.84
CA ARG A 570 5.66 24.60 4.17
C ARG A 570 6.60 24.65 5.36
N VAL A 571 7.63 25.48 5.28
CA VAL A 571 8.58 25.73 6.37
C VAL A 571 7.81 26.15 7.64
N GLY A 572 8.16 25.53 8.76
CA GLY A 572 7.50 25.72 10.04
C GLY A 572 6.31 24.80 10.32
N LEU A 573 5.90 23.94 9.38
CA LEU A 573 5.01 22.81 9.67
C LEU A 573 5.81 21.73 10.43
N LEU A 574 5.35 21.39 11.62
CA LEU A 574 6.01 20.43 12.50
C LEU A 574 5.25 19.11 12.57
N ASN A 575 5.98 18.01 12.74
CA ASN A 575 5.45 16.67 12.98
C ASN A 575 4.60 16.10 11.83
N TYR A 576 4.63 16.72 10.65
CA TYR A 576 4.03 16.19 9.41
C TYR A 576 5.04 15.32 8.68
N VAL A 577 5.47 14.27 9.32
CA VAL A 577 6.50 13.35 8.82
C VAL A 577 5.93 11.96 8.78
N SER A 578 6.19 11.20 7.73
CA SER A 578 5.90 9.78 7.69
C SER A 578 7.19 8.98 7.88
N SER A 579 7.13 7.89 8.65
CA SER A 579 8.18 6.88 8.66
C SER A 579 8.05 6.01 7.40
N THR A 580 9.18 5.64 6.82
CA THR A 580 9.27 4.83 5.62
C THR A 580 9.04 3.34 5.86
N PHE A 581 9.14 2.87 7.11
CA PHE A 581 9.24 1.45 7.44
C PHE A 581 8.19 0.95 8.44
N ALA A 582 7.15 1.69 8.70
CA ALA A 582 6.03 1.11 9.43
C ALA A 582 5.46 -0.09 8.65
N SER A 583 5.05 -1.11 9.36
CA SER A 583 4.59 -2.41 8.88
C SER A 583 3.42 -2.36 7.89
N SER A 584 2.81 -1.21 7.73
CA SER A 584 1.74 -0.94 6.78
C SER A 584 2.20 0.05 5.72
N ALA A 585 1.64 -0.04 4.53
CA ALA A 585 1.79 0.91 3.42
C ALA A 585 1.38 2.36 3.78
N TYR A 586 1.12 2.64 5.03
CA TYR A 586 0.49 3.87 5.50
C TYR A 586 1.48 4.74 6.25
N PRO A 587 1.44 6.06 6.00
CA PRO A 587 2.26 6.97 6.75
C PRO A 587 1.88 6.87 8.24
N THR A 588 2.86 6.56 9.08
CA THR A 588 2.72 6.65 10.54
C THR A 588 2.77 8.11 10.96
N ILE A 589 1.71 8.82 10.65
CA ILE A 589 1.53 10.18 11.14
C ILE A 589 0.73 10.07 12.44
N GLU A 590 1.15 10.81 13.45
CA GLU A 590 0.36 11.03 14.66
C GLU A 590 -0.37 12.37 14.48
N PRO A 591 -1.60 12.36 13.94
CA PRO A 591 -2.26 13.58 13.48
C PRO A 591 -2.51 14.60 14.60
N TRP A 592 -2.58 14.13 15.85
CA TRP A 592 -2.75 15.02 17.02
C TRP A 592 -1.52 15.88 17.33
N LEU A 593 -0.34 15.52 16.80
CA LEU A 593 0.92 16.24 16.99
C LEU A 593 1.23 17.25 15.89
N ILE A 594 0.48 17.26 14.78
CA ILE A 594 0.74 18.18 13.66
C ILE A 594 0.43 19.61 14.10
N GLY A 595 1.39 20.51 13.89
CA GLY A 595 1.22 21.90 14.30
C GLY A 595 2.19 22.86 13.62
N TRP A 596 1.99 24.14 13.85
CA TRP A 596 2.83 25.19 13.31
C TRP A 596 3.79 25.72 14.37
N GLN A 597 5.07 25.87 14.01
CA GLN A 597 6.09 26.46 14.89
C GLN A 597 5.68 27.87 15.32
N SER A 598 5.10 28.66 14.43
CA SER A 598 4.61 30.02 14.70
C SER A 598 3.45 30.07 15.70
N ARG A 599 2.78 28.95 15.95
CA ARG A 599 1.70 28.80 16.94
C ARG A 599 2.18 28.21 18.27
N GLY A 600 3.48 27.89 18.35
CA GLY A 600 4.08 27.31 19.55
C GLY A 600 3.93 25.80 19.69
N ALA A 601 3.60 25.09 18.59
CA ALA A 601 3.65 23.63 18.58
C ALA A 601 5.08 23.12 18.86
N GLN A 602 5.18 22.02 19.58
CA GLN A 602 6.48 21.43 19.91
C GLN A 602 6.93 20.46 18.81
N LYS A 603 8.23 20.52 18.46
CA LYS A 603 8.85 19.56 17.55
C LYS A 603 9.10 18.26 18.31
N VAL A 604 8.37 17.20 17.96
CA VAL A 604 8.53 15.85 18.53
C VAL A 604 9.48 15.01 17.68
N TYR A 605 9.42 15.20 16.34
CA TYR A 605 10.19 14.42 15.39
C TYR A 605 11.12 15.29 14.56
N ASP A 606 12.32 14.75 14.26
CA ASP A 606 13.25 15.36 13.31
C ASP A 606 13.17 14.65 11.96
N GLN A 607 12.71 15.38 10.93
CA GLN A 607 12.54 14.85 9.56
C GLN A 607 13.84 14.26 9.01
N ALA A 608 15.00 14.81 9.37
CA ALA A 608 16.29 14.34 8.87
C ALA A 608 16.60 12.86 9.21
N ARG A 609 15.91 12.29 10.18
CA ARG A 609 16.02 10.86 10.51
C ARG A 609 15.32 9.95 9.50
N TYR A 610 14.35 10.47 8.74
CA TYR A 610 13.41 9.68 7.96
C TYR A 610 13.49 9.93 6.46
N GLY A 611 14.27 10.90 6.03
CA GLY A 611 14.41 11.24 4.62
C GLY A 611 15.62 12.11 4.34
N GLN A 612 15.89 12.34 3.07
CA GLN A 612 16.95 13.20 2.58
C GLN A 612 16.36 14.51 2.06
N LEU A 613 16.87 15.65 2.56
CA LEU A 613 16.47 16.96 2.04
C LEU A 613 16.96 17.12 0.59
N ILE A 614 16.03 17.37 -0.31
CA ILE A 614 16.30 17.73 -1.71
C ILE A 614 16.63 19.24 -1.76
N ARG A 615 17.83 19.60 -2.19
CA ARG A 615 18.34 20.97 -2.26
C ARG A 615 18.31 21.53 -3.68
#